data_ce9a16b597883819b6c8abd938e9155a
#
_entry.id   ce9a16b597883819b6c8abd938e9155a
#
_cell.length_a   1.000
_cell.length_b   1.000
_cell.length_c   1.000
_cell.angle_alpha   90.00
_cell.angle_beta   90.00
_cell.angle_gamma   90.00
#
_symmetry.space_group_name_H-M   'P 1'
#
loop_
_entity.id
_entity.type
_entity.pdbx_description
1 polymer ?
#
loop_
_entity_poly.entity_id
_entity_poly.type
_entity_poly.pdbx_seq_one_letter_code
_entity_poly.pdbx_strand_id
1 'polypeptide(L)'
;RIFSSRYRTVCNFENFNNHIGVPLTAFRMEEETEAGIFEMGMNHSGEIHLLADIVRPQTAAVTNIGTSHIGNLGSRENIMKAKMEITDFTNFPH
;
A
#
# COMPACT_ATOMS: atom_id res chain seq x y z
N ARG A 1 -8.15 0.05 -13.45
CA ARG A 1 -8.96 0.20 -14.68
C ARG A 1 -10.03 1.27 -14.57
N ILE A 2 -10.79 1.25 -13.49
CA ILE A 2 -11.86 2.23 -13.31
C ILE A 2 -11.29 3.64 -13.29
N PHE A 3 -10.22 3.86 -12.55
CA PHE A 3 -9.57 5.16 -12.48
C PHE A 3 -8.88 5.53 -13.79
N SER A 4 -8.23 4.58 -14.46
CA SER A 4 -7.50 4.88 -15.69
C SER A 4 -8.41 5.20 -16.87
N SER A 5 -9.71 4.91 -16.79
CA SER A 5 -10.67 5.32 -17.81
C SER A 5 -11.04 6.80 -17.73
N ARG A 6 -10.78 7.48 -16.60
CA ARG A 6 -11.11 8.89 -16.37
C ARG A 6 -9.92 9.75 -16.02
N TYR A 7 -8.89 9.16 -15.42
CA TYR A 7 -7.75 9.89 -14.88
C TYR A 7 -6.45 9.30 -15.42
N ARG A 8 -5.43 10.13 -15.54
CA ARG A 8 -4.08 9.67 -15.81
C ARG A 8 -3.56 8.97 -14.55
N THR A 9 -3.52 7.66 -14.59
CA THR A 9 -3.31 6.81 -13.41
C THR A 9 -1.98 6.09 -13.49
N VAL A 10 -1.26 6.06 -12.37
CA VAL A 10 -0.10 5.20 -12.17
C VAL A 10 -0.49 4.15 -11.14
N CYS A 11 -0.16 2.88 -11.41
CA CYS A 11 -0.38 1.80 -10.48
C CYS A 11 0.73 0.78 -10.57
N ASN A 12 0.97 0.04 -9.48
CA ASN A 12 1.92 -1.06 -9.49
C ASN A 12 1.22 -2.36 -9.85
N PHE A 13 2.02 -3.30 -10.34
CA PHE A 13 1.55 -4.66 -10.61
C PHE A 13 1.72 -5.52 -9.36
N GLU A 14 1.01 -6.65 -9.32
CA GLU A 14 1.01 -7.57 -8.17
C GLU A 14 2.40 -7.91 -7.64
N ASN A 15 3.36 -8.15 -8.53
CA ASN A 15 4.71 -8.53 -8.13
C ASN A 15 5.57 -7.36 -7.65
N PHE A 16 5.08 -6.12 -7.78
CA PHE A 16 5.81 -4.91 -7.38
C PHE A 16 5.19 -4.22 -6.17
N ASN A 17 4.69 -5.02 -5.24
CA ASN A 17 4.05 -4.51 -4.02
C ASN A 17 4.99 -4.43 -2.80
N ASN A 18 6.29 -4.47 -3.02
CA ASN A 18 7.32 -4.50 -1.98
C ASN A 18 8.18 -3.24 -1.97
N HIS A 19 9.25 -3.27 -1.18
CA HIS A 19 10.17 -2.14 -0.99
C HIS A 19 10.97 -1.76 -2.25
N ILE A 20 10.92 -2.56 -3.30
CA ILE A 20 11.54 -2.24 -4.59
C ILE A 20 10.48 -1.74 -5.57
N GLY A 21 9.39 -2.47 -5.70
CA GLY A 21 8.36 -2.19 -6.69
C GLY A 21 7.54 -0.94 -6.40
N VAL A 22 7.21 -0.68 -5.13
CA VAL A 22 6.43 0.51 -4.76
C VAL A 22 7.19 1.80 -5.05
N PRO A 23 8.46 1.94 -4.64
CA PRO A 23 9.22 3.15 -5.02
C PRO A 23 9.40 3.31 -6.52
N LEU A 24 9.67 2.23 -7.25
CA LEU A 24 9.81 2.30 -8.71
C LEU A 24 8.53 2.80 -9.37
N THR A 25 7.38 2.34 -8.88
CA THR A 25 6.09 2.81 -9.38
C THR A 25 5.89 4.29 -9.05
N ALA A 26 6.27 4.71 -7.85
CA ALA A 26 6.15 6.11 -7.44
C ALA A 26 6.99 7.02 -8.34
N PHE A 27 8.17 6.58 -8.76
CA PHE A 27 9.02 7.36 -9.68
C PHE A 27 8.42 7.53 -11.06
N ARG A 28 7.43 6.72 -11.43
CA ARG A 28 6.73 6.87 -12.71
C ARG A 28 5.69 7.99 -12.68
N MET A 29 5.41 8.56 -11.52
CA MET A 29 4.46 9.67 -11.40
C MET A 29 5.07 10.94 -11.99
N GLU A 30 4.24 11.68 -12.71
CA GLU A 30 4.61 12.93 -13.39
C GLU A 30 3.64 14.03 -12.96
N GLU A 31 3.90 15.26 -13.38
CA GLU A 31 3.00 16.38 -13.07
C GLU A 31 1.59 16.14 -13.60
N GLU A 32 1.45 15.44 -14.72
CA GLU A 32 0.18 15.14 -15.35
C GLU A 32 -0.55 13.98 -14.70
N THR A 33 0.08 13.25 -13.79
CA THR A 33 -0.54 12.12 -13.09
C THR A 33 -1.64 12.62 -12.18
N GLU A 34 -2.84 12.11 -12.37
CA GLU A 34 -4.03 12.51 -11.61
C GLU A 34 -4.35 11.55 -10.47
N ALA A 35 -3.99 10.28 -10.62
CA ALA A 35 -4.26 9.26 -9.62
C ALA A 35 -3.09 8.28 -9.51
N GLY A 36 -2.79 7.86 -8.30
CA GLY A 36 -1.84 6.77 -8.04
C GLY A 36 -2.52 5.71 -7.20
N ILE A 37 -2.44 4.47 -7.65
CA ILE A 37 -3.01 3.32 -6.93
C ILE A 37 -1.88 2.37 -6.63
N PHE A 38 -1.64 2.13 -5.33
CA PHE A 38 -0.52 1.33 -4.88
C PHE A 38 -1.00 0.16 -4.06
N GLU A 39 -0.68 -1.04 -4.51
CA GLU A 39 -0.84 -2.24 -3.73
C GLU A 39 0.42 -2.44 -2.90
N MET A 40 0.25 -2.73 -1.62
CA MET A 40 1.36 -2.92 -0.69
C MET A 40 1.28 -4.29 -0.05
N GLY A 41 2.38 -5.03 -0.11
CA GLY A 41 2.48 -6.34 0.49
C GLY A 41 3.45 -6.34 1.65
N MET A 42 3.33 -7.35 2.52
CA MET A 42 4.19 -7.49 3.68
C MET A 42 4.37 -8.94 4.07
N ASN A 43 5.50 -9.24 4.69
CA ASN A 43 5.75 -10.49 5.38
C ASN A 43 6.01 -10.26 6.87
N HIS A 44 6.41 -9.05 7.23
CA HIS A 44 6.78 -8.69 8.61
C HIS A 44 6.19 -7.34 8.98
N SER A 45 6.07 -7.13 10.29
CA SER A 45 5.68 -5.85 10.86
C SER A 45 6.65 -4.74 10.42
N GLY A 46 6.14 -3.56 10.16
CA GLY A 46 6.96 -2.41 9.76
C GLY A 46 7.13 -2.25 8.27
N GLU A 47 6.88 -3.29 7.47
CA GLU A 47 7.06 -3.21 6.02
C GLU A 47 6.04 -2.31 5.36
N ILE A 48 4.77 -2.42 5.73
CA ILE A 48 3.73 -1.53 5.21
C ILE A 48 3.97 -0.08 5.65
N HIS A 49 4.43 0.11 6.88
CA HIS A 49 4.78 1.44 7.37
C HIS A 49 5.81 2.12 6.45
N LEU A 50 6.86 1.39 6.07
CA LEU A 50 7.88 1.90 5.17
C LEU A 50 7.29 2.29 3.81
N LEU A 51 6.47 1.42 3.23
CA LEU A 51 5.84 1.68 1.94
C LEU A 51 4.86 2.86 2.02
N ALA A 52 4.10 2.95 3.09
CA ALA A 52 3.17 4.06 3.32
C ALA A 52 3.91 5.39 3.47
N ASP A 53 5.09 5.37 4.09
CA ASP A 53 5.91 6.58 4.20
C ASP A 53 6.37 7.08 2.82
N ILE A 54 6.66 6.18 1.91
CA ILE A 54 7.08 6.53 0.55
C ILE A 54 5.90 7.10 -0.24
N VAL A 55 4.76 6.45 -0.19
CA VAL A 55 3.59 6.80 -1.02
C VAL A 55 2.75 7.91 -0.39
N ARG A 56 2.60 7.92 0.93
CA ARG A 56 1.75 8.87 1.65
C ARG A 56 0.33 8.90 1.09
N PRO A 57 -0.40 7.77 1.10
CA PRO A 57 -1.70 7.71 0.45
C PRO A 57 -2.75 8.58 1.15
N GLN A 58 -3.65 9.16 0.36
CA GLN A 58 -4.80 9.90 0.88
C GLN A 58 -5.92 8.96 1.32
N THR A 59 -6.05 7.83 0.65
CA THR A 59 -7.08 6.83 0.91
C THR A 59 -6.43 5.47 0.96
N ALA A 60 -6.83 4.65 1.92
CA ALA A 60 -6.30 3.31 2.07
C ALA A 60 -7.44 2.30 2.20
N ALA A 61 -7.17 1.09 1.75
CA ALA A 61 -8.10 -0.03 1.87
C ALA A 61 -7.35 -1.29 2.27
N VAL A 62 -7.91 -2.03 3.21
CA VAL A 62 -7.41 -3.35 3.60
C VAL A 62 -8.47 -4.37 3.21
N THR A 63 -8.15 -5.20 2.22
CA THR A 63 -9.14 -6.10 1.62
C THR A 63 -9.51 -7.28 2.51
N ASN A 64 -8.53 -7.82 3.23
CA ASN A 64 -8.79 -8.84 4.24
C ASN A 64 -7.62 -8.94 5.22
N ILE A 65 -7.86 -9.53 6.37
CA ILE A 65 -6.80 -9.78 7.36
C ILE A 65 -6.20 -11.17 7.15
N GLY A 66 -7.02 -12.20 7.09
CA GLY A 66 -6.56 -13.57 6.87
C GLY A 66 -5.55 -14.07 7.89
N THR A 67 -4.84 -15.14 7.53
CA THR A 67 -3.82 -15.75 8.37
C THR A 67 -2.57 -16.14 7.57
N SER A 68 -2.41 -15.64 6.37
CA SER A 68 -1.37 -16.09 5.44
C SER A 68 0.06 -15.86 5.94
N HIS A 69 0.29 -14.91 6.83
CA HIS A 69 1.62 -14.61 7.38
C HIS A 69 1.71 -14.85 8.88
N ILE A 70 0.84 -15.70 9.42
CA ILE A 70 0.75 -15.88 10.87
C ILE A 70 2.04 -16.45 11.47
N GLY A 71 2.77 -17.25 10.72
CA GLY A 71 4.05 -17.79 11.16
C GLY A 71 5.10 -16.72 11.42
N ASN A 72 5.08 -15.63 10.65
CA ASN A 72 6.01 -14.51 10.80
C ASN A 72 5.55 -13.50 11.85
N LEU A 73 4.25 -13.33 12.01
CA LEU A 73 3.67 -12.26 12.82
C LEU A 73 3.07 -12.77 14.13
N GLY A 74 2.85 -14.07 14.26
CA GLY A 74 2.47 -14.72 15.49
C GLY A 74 0.98 -14.80 15.76
N SER A 75 0.19 -13.83 15.28
CA SER A 75 -1.25 -13.83 15.51
C SER A 75 -1.99 -13.02 14.45
N ARG A 76 -3.29 -13.27 14.35
CA ARG A 76 -4.15 -12.52 13.46
C ARG A 76 -4.23 -11.04 13.85
N GLU A 77 -4.16 -10.75 15.14
CA GLU A 77 -4.12 -9.35 15.61
C GLU A 77 -2.89 -8.63 15.15
N ASN A 78 -1.74 -9.30 15.17
CA ASN A 78 -0.49 -8.73 14.68
C ASN A 78 -0.52 -8.54 13.16
N ILE A 79 -1.18 -9.44 12.43
CA ILE A 79 -1.40 -9.28 10.99
C ILE A 79 -2.24 -8.03 10.73
N MET A 80 -3.30 -7.84 11.48
CA MET A 80 -4.16 -6.67 11.36
C MET A 80 -3.36 -5.40 11.63
N LYS A 81 -2.58 -5.36 12.70
CA LYS A 81 -1.75 -4.20 13.05
C LYS A 81 -0.77 -3.89 11.93
N ALA A 82 -0.10 -4.92 11.38
CA ALA A 82 0.85 -4.74 10.31
C ALA A 82 0.19 -4.17 9.05
N LYS A 83 -0.98 -4.66 8.68
CA LYS A 83 -1.71 -4.17 7.51
C LYS A 83 -2.27 -2.76 7.72
N MET A 84 -2.69 -2.44 8.95
CA MET A 84 -3.20 -1.11 9.26
C MET A 84 -2.12 -0.03 9.25
N GLU A 85 -0.85 -0.39 9.21
CA GLU A 85 0.25 0.56 9.02
C GLU A 85 0.08 1.41 7.75
N ILE A 86 -0.72 0.95 6.80
CA ILE A 86 -1.02 1.71 5.59
C ILE A 86 -1.66 3.07 5.90
N THR A 87 -2.25 3.22 7.08
CA THR A 87 -2.90 4.46 7.51
C THR A 87 -1.97 5.37 8.31
N ASP A 88 -0.73 4.96 8.57
CA ASP A 88 0.16 5.69 9.48
C ASP A 88 0.46 7.12 9.05
N PHE A 89 0.42 7.39 7.76
CA PHE A 89 0.70 8.71 7.21
C PHE A 89 -0.51 9.33 6.52
N THR A 90 -1.69 8.77 6.69
CA THR A 90 -2.90 9.33 6.12
C THR A 90 -3.52 10.33 7.08
N ASN A 91 -4.11 11.37 6.52
CA ASN A 91 -4.75 12.45 7.27
C ASN A 91 -6.26 12.27 7.22
N PHE A 92 -6.73 11.13 7.73
CA PHE A 92 -8.16 10.87 7.75
C PHE A 92 -8.86 11.77 8.76
N PRO A 93 -9.98 12.37 8.41
CA PRO A 93 -10.88 12.95 9.41
C PRO A 93 -11.52 11.79 10.15
N HIS A 94 -11.11 11.58 11.36
CA HIS A 94 -11.61 10.46 12.19
C HIS A 94 -12.91 10.81 12.87
#